data_ba94ed45d2e07c9def568e70c32a46ba
#
_entry.id   ba94ed45d2e07c9def568e70c32a46ba
#
_cell.length_a   1.000
_cell.length_b   1.000
_cell.length_c   1.000
_cell.angle_alpha   90.00
_cell.angle_beta   90.00
_cell.angle_gamma   90.00
#
_symmetry.space_group_name_H-M   'P 1'
#
loop_
_entity.id
_entity.type
_entity.pdbx_description
1 polymer ?
#
loop_
_entity_poly.entity_id
_entity_poly.type
_entity_poly.pdbx_seq_one_letter_code
_entity_poly.pdbx_strand_id
1 'polypeptide(L)'
;VSDYNGFNITCYGHSDGSIQINPTSGTPPYVYSWEGPDGFTSTNSIISGLKAGRYILNITDSKMCSVTDTIYLEEPGLFGITFTTSESLTGEYNINCAGGKTGSISVEVVNNAGSVDYLWSDGEVGSNRGGLAAGYYKVITVDSNGCTADTTILLTEPDSIAISFAVTRPQCTDMPNGRIRTMVTGGVGSAYTYLWSDNSTMPDISDVVSGVYTLSVTDANGCSVSSSVTIEAVSDLCLQIPNAISPNGDNINDVWNIGLRELYPEMEVTIFNRWGETIWKSGRGYPVPWDGRSNGTLLPMDSYHYIINLHNGRKPIIGNITIVK
;
A
#
# COMPACT_ATOMS: atom_id res chain seq x y z
N VAL A 1 -21.31 22.79 -51.31
CA VAL A 1 -21.41 22.77 -49.86
C VAL A 1 -20.03 22.68 -49.25
N SER A 2 -19.87 23.17 -48.02
CA SER A 2 -18.66 22.93 -47.21
C SER A 2 -18.44 21.44 -47.02
N ASP A 3 -17.17 21.04 -46.87
CA ASP A 3 -16.79 19.67 -46.57
C ASP A 3 -15.65 19.69 -45.55
N TYR A 4 -15.93 19.06 -44.38
CA TYR A 4 -15.02 18.93 -43.24
C TYR A 4 -14.90 17.43 -42.89
N ASN A 5 -14.02 16.73 -43.58
CA ASN A 5 -13.83 15.27 -43.41
C ASN A 5 -15.13 14.44 -43.59
N GLY A 6 -15.95 14.81 -44.61
CA GLY A 6 -17.19 14.11 -44.96
C GLY A 6 -18.46 14.68 -44.34
N PHE A 7 -18.34 15.69 -43.46
CA PHE A 7 -19.48 16.45 -42.92
C PHE A 7 -19.51 17.88 -43.46
N ASN A 8 -20.69 18.53 -43.44
CA ASN A 8 -20.83 19.89 -43.91
C ASN A 8 -20.61 20.93 -42.81
N ILE A 9 -20.63 20.49 -41.57
CA ILE A 9 -20.39 21.27 -40.32
C ILE A 9 -19.18 20.67 -39.63
N THR A 10 -18.31 21.51 -39.05
CA THR A 10 -17.07 21.04 -38.38
C THR A 10 -17.34 20.14 -37.18
N CYS A 11 -18.21 20.59 -36.27
CA CYS A 11 -18.50 19.93 -35.01
C CYS A 11 -20.01 19.92 -34.72
N TYR A 12 -20.45 18.99 -33.91
CA TYR A 12 -21.83 18.90 -33.46
C TYR A 12 -22.33 20.22 -32.87
N GLY A 13 -23.46 20.71 -33.38
CA GLY A 13 -24.10 21.96 -32.97
C GLY A 13 -23.43 23.25 -33.46
N HIS A 14 -22.35 23.14 -34.25
CA HIS A 14 -21.73 24.34 -34.85
C HIS A 14 -22.58 24.94 -35.97
N SER A 15 -22.25 26.18 -36.35
CA SER A 15 -22.96 26.96 -37.37
C SER A 15 -21.93 27.54 -38.32
N ASP A 16 -21.16 26.69 -39.00
CA ASP A 16 -20.06 27.06 -39.89
C ASP A 16 -20.17 26.46 -41.31
N GLY A 17 -21.28 25.83 -41.56
CA GLY A 17 -21.63 25.34 -42.91
C GLY A 17 -21.75 26.45 -43.94
N SER A 18 -21.54 26.10 -45.23
CA SER A 18 -21.72 26.98 -46.34
C SER A 18 -22.26 26.29 -47.56
N ILE A 19 -23.07 27.01 -48.33
CA ILE A 19 -23.58 26.57 -49.63
C ILE A 19 -23.28 27.65 -50.65
N GLN A 20 -22.70 27.26 -51.77
CA GLN A 20 -22.47 28.12 -52.91
C GLN A 20 -23.23 27.53 -54.13
N ILE A 21 -24.00 28.35 -54.79
CA ILE A 21 -24.78 27.96 -55.95
C ILE A 21 -24.20 28.66 -57.20
N ASN A 22 -23.95 27.86 -58.25
CA ASN A 22 -23.53 28.34 -59.55
C ASN A 22 -24.53 27.79 -60.63
N PRO A 23 -25.54 28.57 -61.04
CA PRO A 23 -26.49 28.17 -62.06
C PRO A 23 -25.77 27.92 -63.35
N THR A 24 -26.07 26.80 -64.05
CA THR A 24 -25.46 26.39 -65.32
C THR A 24 -26.40 26.60 -66.52
N SER A 25 -27.64 26.96 -66.27
CA SER A 25 -28.68 27.19 -67.28
C SER A 25 -29.60 28.34 -66.82
N GLY A 26 -30.45 28.83 -67.72
CA GLY A 26 -31.33 29.97 -67.52
C GLY A 26 -30.72 31.29 -67.97
N THR A 27 -31.46 32.41 -67.84
CA THR A 27 -31.05 33.75 -68.34
C THR A 27 -30.80 34.68 -67.20
N PRO A 28 -29.55 35.16 -66.97
CA PRO A 28 -29.26 36.09 -65.89
C PRO A 28 -29.99 37.44 -66.08
N PRO A 29 -30.19 38.25 -64.96
CA PRO A 29 -29.85 37.96 -63.53
C PRO A 29 -30.78 36.94 -62.88
N TYR A 30 -30.20 36.23 -61.83
CA TYR A 30 -30.97 35.27 -61.03
C TYR A 30 -31.37 35.86 -59.71
N VAL A 31 -32.56 35.52 -59.25
CA VAL A 31 -33.09 35.81 -57.91
C VAL A 31 -33.07 34.52 -57.09
N TYR A 32 -32.48 34.57 -55.91
CA TYR A 32 -32.40 33.44 -55.00
C TYR A 32 -33.38 33.64 -53.85
N SER A 33 -34.02 32.58 -53.37
CA SER A 33 -34.81 32.58 -52.16
C SER A 33 -34.51 31.29 -51.42
N TRP A 34 -33.95 31.43 -50.21
CA TRP A 34 -33.61 30.34 -49.32
C TRP A 34 -34.55 30.25 -48.13
N GLU A 35 -34.87 29.04 -47.73
CA GLU A 35 -35.49 28.71 -46.49
C GLU A 35 -34.68 27.59 -45.81
N GLY A 36 -34.50 27.64 -44.48
CA GLY A 36 -33.70 26.68 -43.72
C GLY A 36 -34.14 26.52 -42.27
N PRO A 37 -33.35 25.78 -41.49
CA PRO A 37 -33.63 25.55 -40.05
C PRO A 37 -33.77 26.86 -39.27
N ASP A 38 -34.54 26.80 -38.16
CA ASP A 38 -34.74 27.93 -37.21
C ASP A 38 -35.29 29.22 -37.87
N GLY A 39 -35.99 29.09 -39.01
CA GLY A 39 -36.51 30.23 -39.74
C GLY A 39 -35.45 30.99 -40.58
N PHE A 40 -34.34 30.34 -40.91
CA PHE A 40 -33.33 30.93 -41.77
C PHE A 40 -33.88 31.29 -43.13
N THR A 41 -33.59 32.50 -43.59
CA THR A 41 -33.91 32.96 -44.96
C THR A 41 -32.73 33.75 -45.53
N SER A 42 -32.56 33.71 -46.88
CA SER A 42 -31.51 34.50 -47.57
C SER A 42 -31.88 34.68 -49.06
N THR A 43 -31.30 35.69 -49.69
CA THR A 43 -31.40 35.96 -51.10
C THR A 43 -30.03 35.93 -51.81
N ASN A 44 -28.98 35.50 -51.14
CA ASN A 44 -27.63 35.45 -51.66
C ASN A 44 -27.37 34.14 -52.42
N SER A 45 -26.51 34.17 -53.44
CA SER A 45 -26.00 33.00 -54.16
C SER A 45 -25.02 32.17 -53.31
N ILE A 46 -24.39 32.79 -52.28
CA ILE A 46 -23.50 32.16 -51.28
C ILE A 46 -24.10 32.42 -49.94
N ILE A 47 -24.30 31.37 -49.17
CA ILE A 47 -24.78 31.44 -47.76
C ILE A 47 -23.80 30.70 -46.90
N SER A 48 -23.52 31.26 -45.71
CA SER A 48 -22.54 30.72 -44.75
C SER A 48 -23.05 30.92 -43.28
N GLY A 49 -22.35 30.32 -42.33
CA GLY A 49 -22.78 30.33 -40.96
C GLY A 49 -23.99 29.44 -40.73
N LEU A 50 -24.07 28.34 -41.47
CA LEU A 50 -25.24 27.46 -41.50
C LEU A 50 -25.11 26.33 -40.50
N LYS A 51 -26.20 25.98 -39.86
CA LYS A 51 -26.35 24.77 -39.04
C LYS A 51 -26.64 23.54 -39.88
N ALA A 52 -26.49 22.37 -39.32
CA ALA A 52 -26.99 21.14 -39.92
C ALA A 52 -28.50 21.22 -40.11
N GLY A 53 -28.96 20.62 -41.18
CA GLY A 53 -30.39 20.58 -41.50
C GLY A 53 -30.71 20.72 -42.96
N ARG A 54 -32.01 20.89 -43.26
CA ARG A 54 -32.54 20.97 -44.61
C ARG A 54 -32.66 22.42 -45.05
N TYR A 55 -32.08 22.75 -46.20
CA TYR A 55 -32.16 24.06 -46.89
C TYR A 55 -32.90 23.89 -48.19
N ILE A 56 -33.92 24.73 -48.43
CA ILE A 56 -34.68 24.77 -49.67
C ILE A 56 -34.29 26.03 -50.43
N LEU A 57 -33.87 25.86 -51.67
CA LEU A 57 -33.53 26.92 -52.57
C LEU A 57 -34.56 27.03 -53.67
N ASN A 58 -35.02 28.23 -53.93
CA ASN A 58 -35.78 28.58 -55.15
C ASN A 58 -34.94 29.61 -55.91
N ILE A 59 -34.67 29.29 -57.21
CA ILE A 59 -33.94 30.22 -58.13
C ILE A 59 -34.91 30.58 -59.24
N THR A 60 -35.02 31.89 -59.52
CA THR A 60 -35.82 32.41 -60.62
C THR A 60 -34.91 33.22 -61.57
N ASP A 61 -34.98 32.93 -62.88
CA ASP A 61 -34.24 33.66 -63.89
C ASP A 61 -35.00 34.94 -64.38
N SER A 62 -34.33 35.76 -65.19
CA SER A 62 -34.93 37.02 -65.70
C SER A 62 -36.13 36.82 -66.62
N LYS A 63 -36.41 35.60 -67.07
CA LYS A 63 -37.56 35.18 -67.86
C LYS A 63 -38.67 34.54 -66.96
N MET A 64 -38.55 34.68 -65.66
CA MET A 64 -39.50 34.14 -64.71
C MET A 64 -39.59 32.59 -64.65
N CYS A 65 -38.59 31.89 -65.19
CA CYS A 65 -38.43 30.45 -65.04
C CYS A 65 -37.88 30.16 -63.68
N SER A 66 -38.49 29.28 -62.86
CA SER A 66 -38.04 28.93 -61.50
C SER A 66 -37.70 27.44 -61.35
N VAL A 67 -36.73 27.15 -60.49
CA VAL A 67 -36.38 25.79 -60.09
C VAL A 67 -36.23 25.79 -58.57
N THR A 68 -36.68 24.71 -57.95
CA THR A 68 -36.52 24.46 -56.51
C THR A 68 -35.62 23.25 -56.27
N ASP A 69 -34.68 23.37 -55.36
CA ASP A 69 -33.81 22.26 -54.94
C ASP A 69 -33.72 22.21 -53.41
N THR A 70 -33.37 21.02 -52.89
CA THR A 70 -33.25 20.78 -51.45
C THR A 70 -31.85 20.24 -51.15
N ILE A 71 -31.13 20.93 -50.24
CA ILE A 71 -29.79 20.59 -49.84
C ILE A 71 -29.81 20.25 -48.36
N TYR A 72 -29.16 19.16 -47.99
CA TYR A 72 -28.99 18.74 -46.60
C TYR A 72 -27.56 19.03 -46.17
N LEU A 73 -27.37 19.73 -45.04
CA LEU A 73 -26.09 19.85 -44.37
C LEU A 73 -26.08 18.89 -43.19
N GLU A 74 -25.06 18.05 -43.16
CA GLU A 74 -24.86 17.04 -42.10
C GLU A 74 -23.76 17.48 -41.15
N GLU A 75 -23.94 17.17 -39.85
CA GLU A 75 -22.96 17.36 -38.82
C GLU A 75 -22.50 16.03 -38.21
N PRO A 76 -21.27 15.93 -37.66
CA PRO A 76 -20.85 14.75 -36.89
C PRO A 76 -21.69 14.55 -35.64
N GLY A 77 -21.67 13.35 -35.08
CA GLY A 77 -22.22 13.10 -33.75
C GLY A 77 -21.45 13.88 -32.66
N LEU A 78 -22.01 13.95 -31.48
CA LEU A 78 -21.35 14.61 -30.34
C LEU A 78 -19.97 13.97 -30.07
N PHE A 79 -18.91 14.76 -30.22
CA PHE A 79 -17.55 14.35 -29.91
C PHE A 79 -17.40 14.08 -28.40
N GLY A 80 -16.99 12.88 -28.02
CA GLY A 80 -16.96 12.46 -26.63
C GLY A 80 -15.77 11.58 -26.31
N ILE A 81 -15.53 11.42 -25.01
CA ILE A 81 -14.44 10.60 -24.44
C ILE A 81 -15.04 9.43 -23.67
N THR A 82 -14.49 8.25 -23.89
CA THR A 82 -14.63 7.07 -23.05
C THR A 82 -13.24 6.67 -22.54
N PHE A 83 -13.16 5.99 -21.39
CA PHE A 83 -11.87 5.55 -20.85
C PHE A 83 -12.01 4.26 -20.07
N THR A 84 -10.90 3.54 -19.97
CA THR A 84 -10.69 2.41 -19.07
C THR A 84 -9.48 2.66 -18.20
N THR A 85 -9.48 2.10 -16.99
CA THR A 85 -8.39 2.21 -16.03
C THR A 85 -7.90 0.81 -15.64
N SER A 86 -6.67 0.72 -15.14
CA SER A 86 -6.19 -0.47 -14.46
C SER A 86 -7.06 -0.82 -13.28
N GLU A 87 -7.07 -2.10 -12.92
CA GLU A 87 -7.68 -2.62 -11.71
C GLU A 87 -6.62 -3.35 -10.88
N SER A 88 -6.68 -3.21 -9.57
CA SER A 88 -5.87 -3.98 -8.63
C SER A 88 -6.26 -5.46 -8.66
N LEU A 89 -5.46 -6.34 -8.05
CA LEU A 89 -5.75 -7.77 -8.03
C LEU A 89 -7.11 -8.11 -7.39
N THR A 90 -7.60 -7.28 -6.48
CA THR A 90 -8.93 -7.43 -5.85
C THR A 90 -10.03 -6.68 -6.58
N GLY A 91 -9.71 -5.84 -7.55
CA GLY A 91 -10.68 -5.02 -8.30
C GLY A 91 -11.23 -3.80 -7.54
N GLU A 92 -10.76 -3.52 -6.31
CA GLU A 92 -11.27 -2.41 -5.49
C GLU A 92 -10.60 -1.07 -5.79
N TYR A 93 -9.36 -1.09 -6.29
CA TYR A 93 -8.54 0.09 -6.56
C TYR A 93 -7.92 0.03 -7.96
N ASN A 94 -7.33 1.13 -8.41
CA ASN A 94 -6.60 1.19 -9.68
C ASN A 94 -5.12 0.85 -9.51
N ILE A 95 -4.58 1.06 -8.29
CA ILE A 95 -3.20 0.80 -7.92
C ILE A 95 -3.17 -0.38 -6.93
N ASN A 96 -2.22 -1.30 -7.10
CA ASN A 96 -2.16 -2.48 -6.24
C ASN A 96 -1.80 -2.15 -4.79
N CYS A 97 -0.80 -1.28 -4.58
CA CYS A 97 -0.26 -0.98 -3.26
C CYS A 97 -0.14 0.53 -3.06
N ALA A 98 -0.31 0.98 -1.82
CA ALA A 98 -0.13 2.38 -1.43
C ALA A 98 1.23 2.92 -1.90
N GLY A 99 1.23 4.11 -2.54
CA GLY A 99 2.41 4.73 -3.13
C GLY A 99 2.96 4.04 -4.38
N GLY A 100 2.27 3.02 -4.90
CA GLY A 100 2.66 2.29 -6.11
C GLY A 100 2.45 3.12 -7.39
N LYS A 101 3.04 2.64 -8.48
CA LYS A 101 2.89 3.22 -9.82
C LYS A 101 2.47 2.15 -10.82
N THR A 102 1.46 1.37 -10.47
CA THR A 102 0.93 0.30 -11.33
C THR A 102 -0.26 0.72 -12.17
N GLY A 103 -0.70 1.98 -12.02
CA GLY A 103 -1.86 2.53 -12.70
C GLY A 103 -1.67 2.67 -14.20
N SER A 104 -2.75 2.48 -14.94
CA SER A 104 -2.84 2.80 -16.35
C SER A 104 -4.20 3.38 -16.71
N ILE A 105 -4.22 4.18 -17.77
CA ILE A 105 -5.42 4.78 -18.35
C ILE A 105 -5.34 4.55 -19.85
N SER A 106 -6.43 4.09 -20.46
CA SER A 106 -6.64 4.07 -21.90
C SER A 106 -7.85 4.92 -22.25
N VAL A 107 -7.66 5.88 -23.12
CA VAL A 107 -8.69 6.83 -23.58
C VAL A 107 -9.07 6.51 -25.02
N GLU A 108 -10.37 6.43 -25.25
CA GLU A 108 -10.95 6.31 -26.58
C GLU A 108 -11.90 7.50 -26.81
N VAL A 109 -11.97 7.96 -28.04
CA VAL A 109 -12.91 9.01 -28.46
C VAL A 109 -13.98 8.43 -29.38
N VAL A 110 -15.15 9.05 -29.36
CA VAL A 110 -16.28 8.71 -30.22
C VAL A 110 -16.68 9.90 -31.07
N ASN A 111 -17.16 9.62 -32.29
CA ASN A 111 -17.61 10.61 -33.26
C ASN A 111 -16.52 11.64 -33.67
N ASN A 112 -15.25 11.23 -33.68
CA ASN A 112 -14.15 12.06 -34.18
C ASN A 112 -14.14 12.17 -35.69
N ALA A 113 -13.72 13.29 -36.18
CA ALA A 113 -13.43 13.51 -37.59
C ALA A 113 -11.91 13.44 -37.84
N GLY A 114 -11.47 12.38 -38.49
CA GLY A 114 -10.03 12.18 -38.79
C GLY A 114 -9.21 11.75 -37.57
N SER A 115 -7.96 12.21 -37.47
CA SER A 115 -7.05 11.92 -36.37
C SER A 115 -7.40 12.70 -35.12
N VAL A 116 -6.98 12.18 -33.96
CA VAL A 116 -7.19 12.81 -32.66
C VAL A 116 -5.87 13.04 -31.96
N ASP A 117 -5.66 14.23 -31.45
CA ASP A 117 -4.57 14.60 -30.56
C ASP A 117 -5.03 14.51 -29.11
N TYR A 118 -4.16 14.01 -28.23
CA TYR A 118 -4.39 13.84 -26.80
C TYR A 118 -3.35 14.64 -26.04
N LEU A 119 -3.79 15.52 -25.15
CA LEU A 119 -2.91 16.34 -24.29
C LEU A 119 -3.33 16.16 -22.84
N TRP A 120 -2.43 15.62 -22.02
CA TRP A 120 -2.61 15.46 -20.60
C TRP A 120 -2.15 16.69 -19.82
N SER A 121 -2.69 16.89 -18.62
CA SER A 121 -2.38 18.05 -17.77
C SER A 121 -0.92 18.16 -17.33
N ASP A 122 -0.16 17.08 -17.38
CA ASP A 122 1.28 17.01 -17.11
C ASP A 122 2.15 17.21 -18.34
N GLY A 123 1.54 17.48 -19.51
CA GLY A 123 2.21 17.71 -20.80
C GLY A 123 2.49 16.45 -21.60
N GLU A 124 2.16 15.29 -21.11
CA GLU A 124 2.27 14.03 -21.87
C GLU A 124 1.20 13.97 -22.96
N VAL A 125 1.44 13.13 -23.97
CA VAL A 125 0.58 12.96 -25.13
C VAL A 125 0.23 11.50 -25.38
N GLY A 126 -0.81 11.25 -26.20
CA GLY A 126 -1.25 9.93 -26.59
C GLY A 126 -2.43 9.40 -25.77
N SER A 127 -3.09 8.38 -26.32
CA SER A 127 -4.33 7.80 -25.75
C SER A 127 -4.10 6.87 -24.58
N ASN A 128 -2.88 6.34 -24.40
CA ASN A 128 -2.56 5.34 -23.39
C ASN A 128 -1.49 5.86 -22.44
N ARG A 129 -1.72 5.70 -21.14
CA ARG A 129 -0.79 6.05 -20.07
C ARG A 129 -0.58 4.84 -19.17
N GLY A 130 0.65 4.63 -18.71
CA GLY A 130 1.01 3.57 -17.78
C GLY A 130 2.04 4.04 -16.75
N GLY A 131 2.27 3.24 -15.71
CA GLY A 131 3.20 3.59 -14.65
C GLY A 131 2.70 4.76 -13.78
N LEU A 132 1.39 4.90 -13.65
CA LEU A 132 0.74 6.02 -12.95
C LEU A 132 0.56 5.71 -11.46
N ALA A 133 0.76 6.74 -10.63
CA ALA A 133 0.37 6.71 -9.22
C ALA A 133 -1.11 7.05 -9.04
N ALA A 134 -1.63 6.94 -7.82
CA ALA A 134 -2.96 7.45 -7.49
C ALA A 134 -3.01 8.97 -7.67
N GLY A 135 -4.14 9.48 -8.13
CA GLY A 135 -4.34 10.90 -8.38
C GLY A 135 -5.30 11.22 -9.49
N TYR A 136 -5.46 12.50 -9.77
CA TYR A 136 -6.31 13.01 -10.84
C TYR A 136 -5.50 13.24 -12.11
N TYR A 137 -6.01 12.73 -13.23
CA TYR A 137 -5.43 12.86 -14.56
C TYR A 137 -6.44 13.52 -15.50
N LYS A 138 -6.17 14.74 -15.93
CA LYS A 138 -7.02 15.44 -16.90
C LYS A 138 -6.43 15.26 -18.30
N VAL A 139 -7.27 14.88 -19.27
CA VAL A 139 -6.95 14.82 -20.68
C VAL A 139 -7.87 15.75 -21.46
N ILE A 140 -7.30 16.42 -22.46
CA ILE A 140 -8.01 17.19 -23.47
C ILE A 140 -7.75 16.48 -24.80
N THR A 141 -8.79 16.26 -25.57
CA THR A 141 -8.70 15.67 -26.92
C THR A 141 -9.17 16.67 -27.96
N VAL A 142 -8.52 16.65 -29.13
CA VAL A 142 -8.85 17.52 -30.26
C VAL A 142 -8.80 16.65 -31.52
N ASP A 143 -9.85 16.69 -32.34
CA ASP A 143 -9.86 16.00 -33.60
C ASP A 143 -9.36 16.90 -34.78
N SER A 144 -9.27 16.33 -35.99
CA SER A 144 -8.79 17.05 -37.17
C SER A 144 -9.65 18.24 -37.59
N ASN A 145 -10.91 18.29 -37.17
CA ASN A 145 -11.83 19.42 -37.43
C ASN A 145 -11.75 20.49 -36.32
N GLY A 146 -10.97 20.24 -35.26
CA GLY A 146 -10.86 21.13 -34.10
C GLY A 146 -11.94 20.92 -33.02
N CYS A 147 -12.72 19.87 -33.10
CA CYS A 147 -13.70 19.51 -32.06
C CYS A 147 -12.94 19.05 -30.81
N THR A 148 -13.35 19.55 -29.66
CA THR A 148 -12.66 19.29 -28.39
C THR A 148 -13.56 18.60 -27.38
N ALA A 149 -12.98 17.71 -26.58
CA ALA A 149 -13.58 17.17 -25.37
C ALA A 149 -12.52 17.07 -24.28
N ASP A 150 -12.93 17.16 -23.01
CA ASP A 150 -12.03 16.92 -21.89
C ASP A 150 -12.69 16.06 -20.80
N THR A 151 -11.86 15.37 -20.04
CA THR A 151 -12.30 14.62 -18.87
C THR A 151 -11.21 14.57 -17.82
N THR A 152 -11.61 14.32 -16.57
CA THR A 152 -10.69 14.10 -15.45
C THR A 152 -10.95 12.72 -14.86
N ILE A 153 -9.91 11.92 -14.81
CA ILE A 153 -9.93 10.51 -14.39
C ILE A 153 -9.22 10.41 -13.04
N LEU A 154 -9.86 9.78 -12.06
CA LEU A 154 -9.26 9.50 -10.76
C LEU A 154 -8.74 8.08 -10.73
N LEU A 155 -7.45 7.90 -10.41
CA LEU A 155 -6.88 6.62 -10.00
C LEU A 155 -6.78 6.56 -8.48
N THR A 156 -7.25 5.47 -7.90
CA THR A 156 -7.29 5.24 -6.45
C THR A 156 -6.28 4.19 -6.03
N GLU A 157 -5.80 4.28 -4.78
CA GLU A 157 -4.92 3.29 -4.15
C GLU A 157 -5.42 2.94 -2.75
N PRO A 158 -5.05 1.77 -2.19
CA PRO A 158 -5.39 1.41 -0.83
C PRO A 158 -4.62 2.24 0.19
N ASP A 159 -5.09 2.24 1.44
CA ASP A 159 -4.33 2.77 2.56
C ASP A 159 -3.04 1.96 2.79
N SER A 160 -2.00 2.61 3.28
CA SER A 160 -0.74 1.93 3.63
C SER A 160 -0.95 0.94 4.78
N ILE A 161 -0.33 -0.25 4.67
CA ILE A 161 -0.29 -1.21 5.78
C ILE A 161 0.49 -0.59 6.94
N ALA A 162 -0.12 -0.53 8.12
CA ALA A 162 0.49 -0.10 9.36
C ALA A 162 0.49 -1.22 10.39
N ILE A 163 1.67 -1.50 10.99
CA ILE A 163 1.88 -2.54 11.99
C ILE A 163 2.18 -1.88 13.34
N SER A 164 1.47 -2.29 14.38
CA SER A 164 1.73 -1.89 15.75
C SER A 164 1.81 -3.11 16.66
N PHE A 165 2.58 -3.00 17.77
CA PHE A 165 2.85 -4.10 18.68
C PHE A 165 2.48 -3.75 20.11
N ALA A 166 1.87 -4.71 20.80
CA ALA A 166 1.72 -4.69 22.25
C ALA A 166 2.57 -5.83 22.87
N VAL A 167 3.52 -5.48 23.72
CA VAL A 167 4.55 -6.38 24.25
C VAL A 167 4.28 -6.73 25.70
N THR A 168 4.31 -8.03 26.04
CA THR A 168 4.46 -8.53 27.41
C THR A 168 5.91 -8.97 27.58
N ARG A 169 6.62 -8.31 28.49
CA ARG A 169 8.05 -8.55 28.72
C ARG A 169 8.29 -9.89 29.42
N PRO A 170 9.28 -10.69 29.01
CA PRO A 170 9.68 -11.87 29.78
C PRO A 170 10.24 -11.45 31.13
N GLN A 171 10.08 -12.32 32.13
CA GLN A 171 10.53 -12.02 33.50
C GLN A 171 12.06 -11.84 33.56
N CYS A 172 12.77 -12.60 32.77
CA CYS A 172 14.23 -12.50 32.65
C CYS A 172 14.68 -12.88 31.24
N THR A 173 15.93 -12.57 30.92
CA THR A 173 16.46 -12.60 29.54
C THR A 173 16.29 -13.96 28.84
N ASP A 174 16.54 -15.07 29.54
CA ASP A 174 16.55 -16.41 28.97
C ASP A 174 15.23 -17.18 29.18
N MET A 175 14.21 -16.52 29.79
CA MET A 175 12.92 -17.16 30.09
C MET A 175 11.94 -16.95 28.94
N PRO A 176 11.45 -18.03 28.28
CA PRO A 176 10.52 -17.91 27.16
C PRO A 176 9.08 -17.74 27.66
N ASN A 177 8.76 -16.58 28.26
CA ASN A 177 7.41 -16.26 28.70
C ASN A 177 6.97 -14.84 28.26
N GLY A 178 7.72 -14.26 27.33
CA GLY A 178 7.33 -13.03 26.65
C GLY A 178 6.24 -13.28 25.61
N ARG A 179 5.53 -12.20 25.23
CA ARG A 179 4.50 -12.24 24.20
C ARG A 179 4.51 -10.94 23.39
N ILE A 180 4.28 -11.07 22.09
CA ILE A 180 4.05 -9.95 21.18
C ILE A 180 2.68 -10.13 20.55
N ARG A 181 1.81 -9.14 20.73
CA ARG A 181 0.52 -9.02 20.04
C ARG A 181 0.65 -8.02 18.93
N THR A 182 0.12 -8.35 17.76
CA THR A 182 0.18 -7.53 16.57
C THR A 182 -1.19 -6.92 16.27
N MET A 183 -1.22 -5.65 15.90
CA MET A 183 -2.37 -5.01 15.29
C MET A 183 -1.95 -4.47 13.92
N VAL A 184 -2.72 -4.81 12.90
CA VAL A 184 -2.50 -4.40 11.51
C VAL A 184 -3.69 -3.60 11.03
N THR A 185 -3.44 -2.49 10.35
CA THR A 185 -4.47 -1.65 9.71
C THR A 185 -4.01 -1.26 8.31
N GLY A 186 -4.95 -0.87 7.45
CA GLY A 186 -4.65 -0.51 6.05
C GLY A 186 -4.42 -1.73 5.15
N GLY A 187 -3.92 -1.51 3.94
CA GLY A 187 -3.84 -2.54 2.91
C GLY A 187 -5.20 -2.90 2.34
N VAL A 188 -5.27 -4.03 1.65
CA VAL A 188 -6.47 -4.52 0.98
C VAL A 188 -6.96 -5.82 1.60
N GLY A 189 -8.28 -5.88 1.86
CA GLY A 189 -8.92 -7.03 2.48
C GLY A 189 -8.67 -7.12 3.99
N SER A 190 -9.26 -8.14 4.64
CA SER A 190 -9.09 -8.42 6.07
C SER A 190 -8.18 -9.62 6.36
N ALA A 191 -7.69 -10.28 5.32
CA ALA A 191 -6.84 -11.45 5.44
C ALA A 191 -5.39 -11.08 5.13
N TYR A 192 -4.58 -10.98 6.19
CA TYR A 192 -3.13 -10.79 6.05
C TYR A 192 -2.40 -12.11 6.22
N THR A 193 -1.24 -12.22 5.56
CA THR A 193 -0.26 -13.26 5.85
C THR A 193 0.87 -12.67 6.69
N TYR A 194 1.40 -13.44 7.63
CA TYR A 194 2.41 -13.03 8.60
C TYR A 194 3.64 -13.90 8.46
N LEU A 195 4.82 -13.30 8.58
CA LEU A 195 6.09 -14.02 8.64
C LEU A 195 7.03 -13.31 9.62
N TRP A 196 7.29 -13.93 10.75
CA TRP A 196 8.22 -13.47 11.75
C TRP A 196 9.65 -13.93 11.46
N SER A 197 10.61 -13.27 12.08
CA SER A 197 12.04 -13.62 11.98
C SER A 197 12.40 -14.99 12.56
N ASP A 198 11.52 -15.58 13.37
CA ASP A 198 11.63 -16.94 13.90
C ASP A 198 10.90 -17.99 13.03
N ASN A 199 10.41 -17.60 11.84
CA ASN A 199 9.58 -18.36 10.90
C ASN A 199 8.14 -18.66 11.38
N SER A 200 7.68 -18.04 12.47
CA SER A 200 6.27 -18.10 12.86
C SER A 200 5.41 -17.37 11.82
N THR A 201 4.22 -17.93 11.54
CA THR A 201 3.23 -17.39 10.59
C THR A 201 1.94 -16.94 11.28
N MET A 202 1.92 -16.94 12.60
CA MET A 202 0.79 -16.46 13.40
C MET A 202 0.84 -14.93 13.55
N PRO A 203 -0.31 -14.24 13.68
CA PRO A 203 -0.32 -12.81 13.93
C PRO A 203 0.37 -12.42 15.24
N ASP A 204 0.15 -13.22 16.29
CA ASP A 204 0.76 -13.05 17.62
C ASP A 204 1.79 -14.15 17.85
N ILE A 205 2.88 -13.83 18.56
CA ILE A 205 3.83 -14.84 19.04
C ILE A 205 3.91 -14.82 20.57
N SER A 206 4.01 -15.99 21.17
CA SER A 206 4.18 -16.25 22.60
C SER A 206 5.42 -17.07 22.87
N ASP A 207 5.75 -17.24 24.14
CA ASP A 207 6.89 -18.04 24.60
C ASP A 207 8.22 -17.55 24.00
N VAL A 208 8.34 -16.24 23.85
CA VAL A 208 9.55 -15.59 23.33
C VAL A 208 10.45 -15.08 24.46
N VAL A 209 11.74 -15.14 24.24
CA VAL A 209 12.77 -14.55 25.10
C VAL A 209 12.98 -13.07 24.74
N SER A 210 13.80 -12.35 25.51
CA SER A 210 14.22 -11.00 25.13
C SER A 210 15.00 -11.01 23.81
N GLY A 211 14.76 -10.01 22.95
CA GLY A 211 15.38 -9.95 21.64
C GLY A 211 14.70 -8.97 20.70
N VAL A 212 15.15 -8.96 19.47
CA VAL A 212 14.54 -8.19 18.37
C VAL A 212 13.81 -9.16 17.46
N TYR A 213 12.52 -8.88 17.26
CA TYR A 213 11.64 -9.67 16.39
C TYR A 213 11.18 -8.80 15.25
N THR A 214 11.33 -9.29 14.03
CA THR A 214 10.86 -8.61 12.81
C THR A 214 9.69 -9.36 12.24
N LEU A 215 8.61 -8.63 11.92
CA LEU A 215 7.41 -9.15 11.29
C LEU A 215 7.29 -8.57 9.87
N SER A 216 7.06 -9.42 8.89
CA SER A 216 6.59 -9.06 7.56
C SER A 216 5.10 -9.40 7.45
N VAL A 217 4.29 -8.43 7.04
CA VAL A 217 2.84 -8.58 6.79
C VAL A 217 2.57 -8.34 5.32
N THR A 218 1.82 -9.24 4.70
CA THR A 218 1.41 -9.12 3.29
C THR A 218 -0.11 -9.17 3.20
N ASP A 219 -0.71 -8.26 2.44
CA ASP A 219 -2.15 -8.19 2.21
C ASP A 219 -2.64 -9.02 1.01
N ALA A 220 -3.94 -8.94 0.69
CA ALA A 220 -4.56 -9.67 -0.41
C ALA A 220 -4.08 -9.24 -1.81
N ASN A 221 -3.58 -8.01 -1.97
CA ASN A 221 -2.98 -7.53 -3.21
C ASN A 221 -1.48 -7.86 -3.34
N GLY A 222 -0.89 -8.55 -2.35
CA GLY A 222 0.52 -8.89 -2.32
C GLY A 222 1.43 -7.76 -1.84
N CYS A 223 0.87 -6.69 -1.27
CA CYS A 223 1.65 -5.60 -0.70
C CYS A 223 2.23 -6.01 0.64
N SER A 224 3.54 -5.86 0.80
CA SER A 224 4.26 -6.27 2.00
C SER A 224 4.91 -5.10 2.71
N VAL A 225 4.79 -5.07 4.04
CA VAL A 225 5.47 -4.14 4.94
C VAL A 225 6.13 -4.93 6.06
N SER A 226 7.33 -4.53 6.46
CA SER A 226 8.06 -5.12 7.58
C SER A 226 8.26 -4.10 8.69
N SER A 227 8.11 -4.56 9.94
CA SER A 227 8.35 -3.76 11.14
C SER A 227 9.05 -4.60 12.20
N SER A 228 9.89 -3.97 13.03
CA SER A 228 10.64 -4.64 14.08
C SER A 228 10.22 -4.13 15.45
N VAL A 229 10.22 -5.03 16.43
CA VAL A 229 9.96 -4.73 17.84
C VAL A 229 11.06 -5.33 18.69
N THR A 230 11.53 -4.56 19.67
CA THR A 230 12.46 -5.04 20.70
C THR A 230 11.68 -5.41 21.94
N ILE A 231 11.87 -6.64 22.43
CA ILE A 231 11.34 -7.09 23.70
C ILE A 231 12.48 -7.16 24.71
N GLU A 232 12.40 -6.38 25.76
CA GLU A 232 13.37 -6.38 26.84
C GLU A 232 12.86 -7.24 28.00
N ALA A 233 13.74 -7.94 28.68
CA ALA A 233 13.39 -8.65 29.90
C ALA A 233 13.20 -7.67 31.09
N VAL A 234 12.45 -8.11 32.11
CA VAL A 234 12.30 -7.37 33.38
C VAL A 234 13.61 -7.43 34.17
N SER A 235 14.33 -8.57 34.10
CA SER A 235 15.61 -8.79 34.75
C SER A 235 16.62 -9.43 33.77
N ASP A 236 17.89 -9.07 33.90
CA ASP A 236 18.96 -9.64 33.10
C ASP A 236 19.33 -11.08 33.50
N LEU A 237 18.96 -11.50 34.69
CA LEU A 237 19.29 -12.82 35.21
C LEU A 237 18.03 -13.54 35.72
N CYS A 238 17.88 -14.79 35.33
CA CYS A 238 16.77 -15.65 35.74
C CYS A 238 17.00 -16.35 37.10
N LEU A 239 18.28 -16.60 37.47
CA LEU A 239 18.56 -17.34 38.69
C LEU A 239 17.99 -16.64 39.92
N GLN A 240 17.32 -17.44 40.74
CA GLN A 240 16.90 -17.04 42.11
C GLN A 240 17.92 -17.61 43.09
N ILE A 241 18.79 -16.74 43.61
CA ILE A 241 19.92 -17.12 44.43
C ILE A 241 19.60 -16.77 45.91
N PRO A 242 19.26 -17.74 46.78
CA PRO A 242 19.06 -17.49 48.18
C PRO A 242 20.38 -17.06 48.84
N ASN A 243 20.30 -16.20 49.82
CA ASN A 243 21.47 -15.69 50.56
C ASN A 243 21.76 -16.43 51.87
N ALA A 244 20.91 -17.41 52.27
CA ALA A 244 21.09 -18.18 53.47
C ALA A 244 20.55 -19.61 53.33
N ILE A 245 21.10 -20.53 54.14
CA ILE A 245 20.61 -21.87 54.40
C ILE A 245 20.64 -22.17 55.88
N SER A 246 19.74 -23.07 56.34
CA SER A 246 19.63 -23.52 57.71
C SER A 246 19.67 -25.06 57.78
N PRO A 247 20.86 -25.68 57.67
CA PRO A 247 21.00 -27.14 57.58
C PRO A 247 20.82 -27.81 58.92
N ASN A 248 19.59 -27.78 59.47
CA ASN A 248 19.21 -28.30 60.79
C ASN A 248 18.42 -29.61 60.73
N GLY A 249 18.03 -30.06 59.51
CA GLY A 249 17.34 -31.32 59.25
C GLY A 249 15.81 -31.21 59.37
N ASP A 250 15.24 -30.01 59.33
CA ASP A 250 13.78 -29.81 59.39
C ASP A 250 13.12 -29.80 57.98
N ASN A 251 13.88 -30.02 56.94
CA ASN A 251 13.52 -29.96 55.50
C ASN A 251 13.16 -28.55 55.00
N ILE A 252 13.49 -27.49 55.73
CA ILE A 252 13.26 -26.11 55.32
C ILE A 252 14.62 -25.41 55.19
N ASN A 253 14.98 -25.05 53.93
CA ASN A 253 16.26 -24.41 53.58
C ASN A 253 17.50 -25.18 54.06
N ASP A 254 17.41 -26.50 54.24
CA ASP A 254 18.55 -27.36 54.61
C ASP A 254 19.63 -27.40 53.54
N VAL A 255 19.25 -27.08 52.30
CA VAL A 255 20.14 -27.03 51.14
C VAL A 255 20.02 -25.72 50.39
N TRP A 256 21.09 -25.32 49.72
CA TRP A 256 21.11 -24.10 48.90
C TRP A 256 20.45 -24.36 47.56
N ASN A 257 19.14 -24.22 47.52
CA ASN A 257 18.35 -24.45 46.32
C ASN A 257 18.31 -23.20 45.43
N ILE A 258 19.16 -23.11 44.41
CA ILE A 258 19.17 -22.03 43.41
C ILE A 258 18.00 -22.28 42.48
N GLY A 259 17.01 -21.35 42.49
CA GLY A 259 15.83 -21.48 41.62
C GLY A 259 16.12 -21.13 40.15
N LEU A 260 15.36 -21.74 39.24
CA LEU A 260 15.48 -21.59 37.76
C LEU A 260 16.86 -21.97 37.22
N ARG A 261 17.59 -22.86 37.92
CA ARG A 261 18.86 -23.41 37.49
C ARG A 261 18.76 -24.27 36.23
N GLU A 262 17.60 -24.81 35.97
CA GLU A 262 17.28 -25.61 34.76
C GLU A 262 17.45 -24.82 33.47
N LEU A 263 17.39 -23.50 33.52
CA LEU A 263 17.68 -22.63 32.38
C LEU A 263 19.20 -22.53 32.08
N TYR A 264 20.04 -23.05 32.97
CA TYR A 264 21.49 -22.98 32.88
C TYR A 264 22.15 -24.35 33.06
N PRO A 265 22.00 -25.27 32.09
CA PRO A 265 22.45 -26.67 32.23
C PRO A 265 23.96 -26.84 32.36
N GLU A 266 24.74 -25.81 31.95
CA GLU A 266 26.20 -25.81 32.07
C GLU A 266 26.70 -25.07 33.33
N MET A 267 25.79 -24.57 34.18
CA MET A 267 26.14 -23.83 35.39
C MET A 267 27.02 -24.63 36.30
N GLU A 268 28.08 -24.00 36.81
CA GLU A 268 28.95 -24.55 37.88
C GLU A 268 29.00 -23.58 39.06
N VAL A 269 28.94 -24.09 40.27
CA VAL A 269 29.01 -23.35 41.53
C VAL A 269 30.26 -23.76 42.28
N THR A 270 31.03 -22.77 42.76
CA THR A 270 32.15 -23.00 43.64
C THR A 270 31.97 -22.17 44.91
N ILE A 271 32.17 -22.77 46.07
CA ILE A 271 32.02 -22.11 47.38
C ILE A 271 33.39 -22.06 48.05
N PHE A 272 33.69 -20.92 48.69
CA PHE A 272 34.95 -20.61 49.31
C PHE A 272 34.74 -20.21 50.76
N ASN A 273 35.73 -20.51 51.62
CA ASN A 273 35.80 -19.93 52.94
C ASN A 273 36.29 -18.47 52.92
N ARG A 274 36.38 -17.80 54.06
CA ARG A 274 36.83 -16.40 54.24
C ARG A 274 38.26 -16.16 53.80
N TRP A 275 39.10 -17.22 53.68
CA TRP A 275 40.50 -17.15 53.23
C TRP A 275 40.67 -17.41 51.75
N GLY A 276 39.56 -17.67 51.01
CA GLY A 276 39.58 -17.92 49.58
C GLY A 276 39.88 -19.40 49.19
N GLU A 277 39.88 -20.30 50.16
CA GLU A 277 40.04 -21.73 49.89
C GLU A 277 38.73 -22.34 49.43
N THR A 278 38.76 -23.15 48.35
CA THR A 278 37.56 -23.89 47.85
C THR A 278 37.17 -24.96 48.84
N ILE A 279 35.95 -24.88 49.32
CA ILE A 279 35.37 -25.82 50.30
C ILE A 279 34.33 -26.76 49.67
N TRP A 280 33.77 -26.38 48.53
CA TRP A 280 32.83 -27.20 47.77
C TRP A 280 32.72 -26.74 46.32
N LYS A 281 32.48 -27.70 45.40
CA LYS A 281 32.24 -27.43 44.00
C LYS A 281 31.14 -28.35 43.43
N SER A 282 30.22 -27.79 42.63
CA SER A 282 29.18 -28.55 42.00
C SER A 282 29.68 -29.29 40.74
N GLY A 283 28.92 -30.29 40.31
CA GLY A 283 28.93 -30.71 38.91
C GLY A 283 28.20 -29.72 38.01
N ARG A 284 28.24 -29.94 36.67
CA ARG A 284 27.51 -29.15 35.69
C ARG A 284 26.00 -29.17 35.94
N GLY A 285 25.35 -28.05 35.76
CA GLY A 285 23.92 -27.86 35.97
C GLY A 285 23.51 -27.81 37.46
N TYR A 286 24.46 -27.84 38.37
CA TYR A 286 24.18 -27.84 39.83
C TYR A 286 23.19 -28.93 40.24
N PRO A 287 23.45 -30.23 39.89
CA PRO A 287 22.48 -31.32 40.05
C PRO A 287 22.18 -31.63 41.55
N VAL A 288 23.13 -31.41 42.42
CA VAL A 288 23.00 -31.60 43.87
C VAL A 288 23.18 -30.27 44.54
N PRO A 289 22.12 -29.72 45.19
CA PRO A 289 22.24 -28.48 45.99
C PRO A 289 23.21 -28.67 47.16
N TRP A 290 24.00 -27.62 47.45
CA TRP A 290 24.92 -27.63 48.58
C TRP A 290 24.16 -27.66 49.91
N ASP A 291 24.55 -28.55 50.80
CA ASP A 291 23.92 -28.81 52.10
C ASP A 291 24.68 -28.20 53.32
N GLY A 292 25.55 -27.23 53.04
CA GLY A 292 26.34 -26.59 54.11
C GLY A 292 27.51 -27.45 54.62
N ARG A 293 27.86 -28.54 53.91
CA ARG A 293 28.94 -29.44 54.32
C ARG A 293 30.16 -29.33 53.42
N SER A 294 31.34 -29.57 54.01
CA SER A 294 32.57 -29.80 53.28
C SER A 294 33.16 -31.15 53.73
N ASN A 295 33.42 -32.05 52.74
CA ASN A 295 33.89 -33.43 52.98
C ASN A 295 33.07 -34.18 54.05
N GLY A 296 31.69 -33.99 54.01
CA GLY A 296 30.74 -34.65 54.90
C GLY A 296 30.59 -33.99 56.26
N THR A 297 31.41 -32.99 56.62
CA THR A 297 31.33 -32.27 57.92
C THR A 297 30.53 -30.99 57.75
N LEU A 298 29.53 -30.76 58.61
CA LEU A 298 28.76 -29.54 58.65
C LEU A 298 29.65 -28.36 59.00
N LEU A 299 29.58 -27.31 58.22
CA LEU A 299 30.38 -26.11 58.41
C LEU A 299 29.79 -25.19 59.52
N PRO A 300 30.60 -24.36 60.16
CA PRO A 300 30.14 -23.40 61.16
C PRO A 300 29.14 -22.39 60.57
N MET A 301 28.32 -21.79 61.44
CA MET A 301 27.53 -20.60 61.11
C MET A 301 28.49 -19.46 60.77
N ASP A 302 28.52 -19.10 59.50
CA ASP A 302 29.39 -18.05 58.95
C ASP A 302 28.87 -17.66 57.55
N SER A 303 29.47 -16.63 56.95
CA SER A 303 29.24 -16.23 55.61
C SER A 303 30.34 -16.79 54.71
N TYR A 304 29.93 -17.51 53.66
CA TYR A 304 30.80 -18.15 52.66
C TYR A 304 30.67 -17.42 51.36
N HIS A 305 31.77 -17.30 50.60
CA HIS A 305 31.77 -16.70 49.27
C HIS A 305 31.43 -17.75 48.23
N TYR A 306 30.69 -17.34 47.19
CA TYR A 306 30.44 -18.21 46.04
C TYR A 306 30.77 -17.54 44.71
N ILE A 307 31.11 -18.36 43.71
CA ILE A 307 31.20 -18.01 42.32
C ILE A 307 30.30 -18.96 41.56
N ILE A 308 29.34 -18.41 40.79
CA ILE A 308 28.51 -19.15 39.86
C ILE A 308 28.95 -18.78 38.45
N ASN A 309 29.46 -19.77 37.69
CA ASN A 309 29.78 -19.63 36.29
C ASN A 309 28.67 -20.28 35.44
N LEU A 310 28.03 -19.48 34.58
CA LEU A 310 26.94 -19.96 33.72
C LEU A 310 27.45 -20.62 32.42
N HIS A 311 28.73 -20.46 32.08
CA HIS A 311 29.37 -20.93 30.83
C HIS A 311 28.64 -20.50 29.53
N ASN A 312 27.92 -19.39 29.57
CA ASN A 312 27.15 -18.83 28.43
C ASN A 312 27.70 -17.48 27.93
N GLY A 313 28.98 -17.17 28.23
CA GLY A 313 29.62 -15.91 27.83
C GLY A 313 29.39 -14.74 28.80
N ARG A 314 28.52 -14.88 29.80
CA ARG A 314 28.34 -13.86 30.85
C ARG A 314 29.44 -13.91 31.87
N LYS A 315 29.67 -12.78 32.56
CA LYS A 315 30.61 -12.75 33.71
C LYS A 315 30.08 -13.64 34.83
N PRO A 316 30.97 -14.34 35.55
CA PRO A 316 30.58 -15.09 36.76
C PRO A 316 29.83 -14.22 37.78
N ILE A 317 28.83 -14.82 38.42
CA ILE A 317 28.09 -14.20 39.51
C ILE A 317 28.84 -14.48 40.79
N ILE A 318 29.14 -13.45 41.53
CA ILE A 318 29.88 -13.51 42.80
C ILE A 318 28.99 -13.00 43.90
N GLY A 319 28.94 -13.70 45.02
CA GLY A 319 28.15 -13.31 46.18
C GLY A 319 28.51 -14.09 47.44
N ASN A 320 27.65 -13.96 48.46
CA ASN A 320 27.80 -14.62 49.72
C ASN A 320 26.56 -15.46 50.05
N ILE A 321 26.79 -16.61 50.66
CA ILE A 321 25.78 -17.49 51.25
C ILE A 321 26.08 -17.66 52.74
N THR A 322 25.08 -17.47 53.58
CA THR A 322 25.22 -17.55 55.01
C THR A 322 24.61 -18.86 55.53
N ILE A 323 25.35 -19.60 56.35
CA ILE A 323 24.80 -20.70 57.14
C ILE A 323 24.24 -20.12 58.44
N VAL A 324 22.94 -20.31 58.66
CA VAL A 324 22.24 -19.92 59.88
C VAL A 324 21.73 -21.19 60.60
N LYS A 325 21.22 -21.01 61.82
CA LYS A 325 20.75 -22.14 62.64
C LYS A 325 19.27 -22.45 62.39
#